data_70174c331c1ba1bf2348c8f6c5777844
#
_entry.id   70174c331c1ba1bf2348c8f6c5777844
#
_cell.length_a   1.000
_cell.length_b   1.000
_cell.length_c   1.000
_cell.angle_alpha   90.00
_cell.angle_beta   90.00
_cell.angle_gamma   90.00
#
_symmetry.space_group_name_H-M   'P 1'
#
loop_
_entity.id
_entity.type
_entity.pdbx_description
1 polymer ?
#
loop_
_entity_poly.entity_id
_entity_poly.type
_entity_poly.pdbx_seq_one_letter_code
_entity_poly.pdbx_strand_id
1 'polypeptide(L)'
;MALKAVVDSQHRTTRGDPWEIRLVNLQEVLDSLDVFRKVTGIRLEDIYNTMLAKGWTLGSVQGLQFMHGVIRLYHGATVRLLARHWVDTQPDLVVSLVPNFNRAMYASLRKALPKVPYVTILTDFADYLPHFWMESGQEQYFVCGTEKAVEQARSLGHTDDRIFTTSGMILRPRFYEPVNVDRAVERARLGLHPTRPTGLVLFGGQGSGVMLEISERLRDTQLILICGRNEKLAERLKAQRADAPRCIEGFTQEVPYYMYLADFFIGKPGPGSISEAVAMKLPVIVERPSAWTLPQERYNPDWVREHHAGMVVENFRGIAGAVKELLASLDSYRESVSRIENRAVFEIPDILATILEKKATL
;
A
#
# COMPACT_ATOMS: atom_id res chain seq x y z
N MET A 1 11.57 4.00 1.67
CA MET A 1 12.43 4.13 0.47
C MET A 1 11.94 5.25 -0.45
N ALA A 2 10.70 5.21 -0.99
CA ALA A 2 10.21 6.24 -1.92
C ALA A 2 10.26 7.67 -1.35
N LEU A 3 9.66 7.89 -0.18
CA LEU A 3 9.66 9.19 0.48
C LEU A 3 11.08 9.69 0.77
N LYS A 4 11.96 8.79 1.27
CA LYS A 4 13.37 9.16 1.52
C LYS A 4 14.07 9.65 0.25
N ALA A 5 13.88 8.98 -0.88
CA ALA A 5 14.50 9.37 -2.15
C ALA A 5 14.06 10.77 -2.60
N VAL A 6 12.78 11.12 -2.42
CA VAL A 6 12.27 12.46 -2.75
C VAL A 6 12.81 13.51 -1.78
N VAL A 7 12.79 13.24 -0.48
CA VAL A 7 13.31 14.19 0.52
C VAL A 7 14.81 14.43 0.34
N ASP A 8 15.60 13.38 0.14
CA ASP A 8 17.05 13.51 -0.10
C ASP A 8 17.36 14.38 -1.34
N SER A 9 16.43 14.40 -2.32
CA SER A 9 16.63 15.18 -3.55
C SER A 9 16.15 16.63 -3.48
N GLN A 10 15.22 16.97 -2.60
CA GLN A 10 14.45 18.22 -2.67
C GLN A 10 14.47 19.07 -1.41
N HIS A 11 14.60 18.48 -0.20
CA HIS A 11 14.36 19.20 1.03
C HIS A 11 15.62 19.45 1.86
N ARG A 12 15.70 20.68 2.37
CA ARG A 12 16.73 21.16 3.28
C ARG A 12 16.08 21.67 4.56
N THR A 13 16.83 21.74 5.64
CA THR A 13 16.39 22.40 6.86
C THR A 13 16.10 23.88 6.61
N THR A 14 15.43 24.55 7.53
CA THR A 14 15.24 26.02 7.51
C THR A 14 16.57 26.80 7.43
N ARG A 15 17.69 26.15 7.78
CA ARG A 15 19.06 26.71 7.64
C ARG A 15 19.72 26.35 6.31
N GLY A 16 19.02 25.67 5.41
CA GLY A 16 19.56 25.25 4.11
C GLY A 16 20.32 23.93 4.11
N ASP A 17 20.45 23.26 5.26
CA ASP A 17 21.07 21.95 5.35
C ASP A 17 20.13 20.83 4.92
N PRO A 18 20.61 19.75 4.31
CA PRO A 18 19.79 18.60 3.95
C PRO A 18 19.23 17.91 5.20
N TRP A 19 18.01 17.39 5.11
CA TRP A 19 17.46 16.56 6.18
C TRP A 19 18.19 15.23 6.27
N GLU A 20 18.55 14.84 7.48
CA GLU A 20 19.04 13.48 7.74
C GLU A 20 17.85 12.56 8.02
N ILE A 21 17.54 11.64 7.07
CA ILE A 21 16.47 10.66 7.22
C ILE A 21 17.04 9.33 7.68
N ARG A 22 16.72 8.94 8.90
CA ARG A 22 17.03 7.65 9.47
C ARG A 22 15.85 6.71 9.32
N LEU A 23 16.03 5.63 8.57
CA LEU A 23 15.03 4.56 8.45
C LEU A 23 15.23 3.59 9.62
N VAL A 24 14.18 3.42 10.41
CA VAL A 24 14.18 2.55 11.59
C VAL A 24 13.21 1.41 11.34
N ASN A 25 13.70 0.19 11.45
CA ASN A 25 12.84 -0.98 11.54
C ASN A 25 12.36 -1.12 12.99
N LEU A 26 11.09 -0.84 13.22
CA LEU A 26 10.51 -0.90 14.57
C LEU A 26 10.71 -2.27 15.24
N GLN A 27 10.68 -3.35 14.48
CA GLN A 27 10.85 -4.69 15.02
C GLN A 27 12.26 -4.94 15.53
N GLU A 28 13.29 -4.40 14.85
CA GLU A 28 14.67 -4.47 15.33
C GLU A 28 14.83 -3.75 16.67
N VAL A 29 14.19 -2.60 16.83
CA VAL A 29 14.17 -1.88 18.11
C VAL A 29 13.47 -2.69 19.19
N LEU A 30 12.43 -3.44 18.86
CA LEU A 30 11.64 -4.25 19.78
C LEU A 30 12.16 -5.69 19.96
N ASP A 31 13.18 -6.12 19.22
CA ASP A 31 13.72 -7.49 19.26
C ASP A 31 14.10 -7.95 20.70
N SER A 32 14.52 -7.02 21.55
CA SER A 32 14.84 -7.33 22.95
C SER A 32 13.61 -7.71 23.80
N LEU A 33 12.40 -7.34 23.37
CA LEU A 33 11.12 -7.64 24.02
C LEU A 33 10.41 -8.84 23.40
N ASP A 34 10.93 -9.40 22.31
CA ASP A 34 10.28 -10.51 21.63
C ASP A 34 10.39 -11.80 22.47
N VAL A 35 9.54 -11.85 23.51
CA VAL A 35 9.41 -13.02 24.41
C VAL A 35 8.90 -14.23 23.61
N PHE A 36 8.09 -14.00 22.57
CA PHE A 36 7.61 -15.07 21.72
C PHE A 36 8.78 -15.75 21.00
N ARG A 37 9.73 -14.96 20.47
CA ARG A 37 10.98 -15.47 19.90
C ARG A 37 11.83 -16.19 20.93
N LYS A 38 11.94 -15.66 22.16
CA LYS A 38 12.70 -16.29 23.25
C LYS A 38 12.13 -17.64 23.66
N VAL A 39 10.81 -17.82 23.56
CA VAL A 39 10.09 -19.04 23.98
C VAL A 39 9.93 -20.01 22.80
N THR A 40 9.63 -19.52 21.61
CA THR A 40 9.29 -20.35 20.44
C THR A 40 10.37 -20.40 19.36
N GLY A 41 11.37 -19.53 19.43
CA GLY A 41 12.39 -19.36 18.38
C GLY A 41 11.89 -18.65 17.12
N ILE A 42 10.61 -18.28 17.03
CA ILE A 42 9.95 -17.72 15.84
C ILE A 42 9.61 -16.24 16.10
N ARG A 43 9.88 -15.35 15.13
CA ARG A 43 9.45 -13.95 15.19
C ARG A 43 7.96 -13.84 14.88
N LEU A 44 7.24 -12.95 15.56
CA LEU A 44 5.83 -12.65 15.23
C LEU A 44 5.65 -12.21 13.77
N GLU A 45 6.64 -11.52 13.21
CA GLU A 45 6.68 -11.14 11.79
C GLU A 45 6.71 -12.36 10.86
N ASP A 46 7.52 -13.37 11.20
CA ASP A 46 7.64 -14.58 10.38
C ASP A 46 6.32 -15.37 10.37
N ILE A 47 5.57 -15.34 11.48
CA ILE A 47 4.22 -15.91 11.54
C ILE A 47 3.28 -15.14 10.64
N TYR A 48 3.26 -13.80 10.75
CA TYR A 48 2.40 -12.95 9.93
C TYR A 48 2.73 -13.10 8.44
N ASN A 49 4.01 -13.03 8.08
CA ASN A 49 4.48 -13.21 6.70
C ASN A 49 4.18 -14.62 6.17
N THR A 50 4.31 -15.65 7.02
CA THR A 50 3.97 -17.04 6.65
C THR A 50 2.47 -17.21 6.46
N MET A 51 1.65 -16.60 7.29
CA MET A 51 0.18 -16.59 7.12
C MET A 51 -0.22 -15.91 5.82
N LEU A 52 0.38 -14.75 5.51
CA LEU A 52 0.16 -14.05 4.25
C LEU A 52 0.61 -14.89 3.03
N ALA A 53 1.80 -15.47 3.11
CA ALA A 53 2.36 -16.29 2.03
C ALA A 53 1.53 -17.57 1.76
N LYS A 54 0.92 -18.14 2.80
CA LYS A 54 0.04 -19.32 2.70
C LYS A 54 -1.41 -18.96 2.42
N GLY A 55 -1.77 -17.68 2.33
CA GLY A 55 -3.15 -17.23 2.15
C GLY A 55 -4.06 -17.56 3.36
N TRP A 56 -3.49 -17.75 4.54
CA TRP A 56 -4.24 -18.05 5.77
C TRP A 56 -4.80 -16.76 6.39
N THR A 57 -5.74 -16.13 5.67
CA THR A 57 -6.41 -14.90 6.14
C THR A 57 -7.72 -15.21 6.88
N LEU A 58 -8.17 -16.46 6.85
CA LEU A 58 -9.34 -16.90 7.62
C LEU A 58 -9.05 -16.76 9.12
N GLY A 59 -9.88 -15.99 9.81
CA GLY A 59 -9.65 -15.66 11.24
C GLY A 59 -8.67 -14.49 11.47
N SER A 60 -8.29 -13.74 10.42
CA SER A 60 -7.39 -12.59 10.54
C SER A 60 -7.89 -11.52 11.53
N VAL A 61 -9.21 -11.38 11.70
CA VAL A 61 -9.80 -10.46 12.71
C VAL A 61 -9.50 -10.96 14.13
N GLN A 62 -9.70 -12.24 14.39
CA GLN A 62 -9.38 -12.84 15.70
C GLN A 62 -7.87 -12.84 15.96
N GLY A 63 -7.08 -13.14 14.93
CA GLY A 63 -5.62 -13.06 14.99
C GLY A 63 -5.13 -11.63 15.27
N LEU A 64 -5.72 -10.64 14.66
CA LEU A 64 -5.45 -9.22 14.94
C LEU A 64 -5.88 -8.82 16.35
N GLN A 65 -7.04 -9.25 16.82
CA GLN A 65 -7.49 -8.99 18.20
C GLN A 65 -6.55 -9.63 19.24
N PHE A 66 -6.09 -10.85 18.98
CA PHE A 66 -5.08 -11.52 19.83
C PHE A 66 -3.76 -10.72 19.81
N MET A 67 -3.29 -10.31 18.64
CA MET A 67 -2.09 -9.49 18.50
C MET A 67 -2.23 -8.15 19.24
N HIS A 68 -3.39 -7.49 19.14
CA HIS A 68 -3.68 -6.27 19.92
C HIS A 68 -3.65 -6.53 21.43
N GLY A 69 -4.15 -7.70 21.88
CA GLY A 69 -4.05 -8.11 23.28
C GLY A 69 -2.60 -8.23 23.75
N VAL A 70 -1.75 -8.87 22.94
CA VAL A 70 -0.30 -8.99 23.21
C VAL A 70 0.38 -7.62 23.21
N ILE A 71 0.11 -6.78 22.21
CA ILE A 71 0.65 -5.40 22.15
C ILE A 71 0.26 -4.60 23.41
N ARG A 72 -0.99 -4.72 23.86
CA ARG A 72 -1.46 -4.05 25.09
C ARG A 72 -0.75 -4.57 26.33
N LEU A 73 -0.55 -5.88 26.46
CA LEU A 73 0.15 -6.50 27.60
C LEU A 73 1.60 -6.00 27.70
N TYR A 74 2.29 -5.88 26.56
CA TYR A 74 3.68 -5.41 26.50
C TYR A 74 3.82 -3.90 26.35
N HIS A 75 2.73 -3.14 26.32
CA HIS A 75 2.74 -1.70 26.08
C HIS A 75 3.75 -0.93 26.95
N GLY A 76 3.74 -1.18 28.28
CA GLY A 76 4.64 -0.48 29.19
C GLY A 76 6.14 -0.78 28.95
N ALA A 77 6.46 -2.02 28.53
CA ALA A 77 7.83 -2.41 28.20
C ALA A 77 8.26 -1.80 26.85
N THR A 78 7.37 -1.82 25.87
CA THR A 78 7.55 -1.20 24.54
C THR A 78 7.80 0.30 24.70
N VAL A 79 6.99 1.00 25.48
CA VAL A 79 7.14 2.44 25.75
C VAL A 79 8.50 2.75 26.38
N ARG A 80 8.96 1.96 27.35
CA ARG A 80 10.29 2.19 27.99
C ARG A 80 11.43 2.00 26.99
N LEU A 81 11.36 0.99 26.15
CA LEU A 81 12.40 0.69 25.16
C LEU A 81 12.48 1.77 24.07
N LEU A 82 11.33 2.10 23.51
CA LEU A 82 11.24 3.18 22.50
C LEU A 82 11.66 4.52 23.09
N ALA A 83 11.32 4.82 24.36
CA ALA A 83 11.76 6.06 24.99
C ALA A 83 13.30 6.17 25.09
N ARG A 84 14.00 5.06 25.34
CA ARG A 84 15.48 5.03 25.28
C ARG A 84 15.98 5.30 23.87
N HIS A 85 15.40 4.63 22.86
CA HIS A 85 15.74 4.84 21.48
C HIS A 85 15.60 6.32 21.04
N TRP A 86 14.54 7.01 21.49
CA TRP A 86 14.35 8.43 21.20
C TRP A 86 15.41 9.31 21.87
N VAL A 87 15.78 8.98 23.12
CA VAL A 87 16.87 9.69 23.81
C VAL A 87 18.21 9.49 23.11
N ASP A 88 18.48 8.29 22.63
CA ASP A 88 19.75 7.96 21.97
C ASP A 88 19.86 8.58 20.56
N THR A 89 18.72 8.68 19.85
CA THR A 89 18.69 9.14 18.45
C THR A 89 18.36 10.61 18.27
N GLN A 90 17.77 11.28 19.29
CA GLN A 90 17.42 12.72 19.30
C GLN A 90 16.77 13.20 18.00
N PRO A 91 15.64 12.62 17.54
CA PRO A 91 15.00 13.07 16.32
C PRO A 91 14.34 14.43 16.47
N ASP A 92 14.33 15.23 15.41
CA ASP A 92 13.53 16.47 15.34
C ASP A 92 12.07 16.21 15.00
N LEU A 93 11.79 15.11 14.34
CA LEU A 93 10.47 14.65 13.91
C LEU A 93 10.45 13.13 13.85
N VAL A 94 9.37 12.51 14.32
CA VAL A 94 9.14 11.07 14.15
C VAL A 94 7.99 10.85 13.18
N VAL A 95 8.25 10.08 12.12
CA VAL A 95 7.26 9.71 11.11
C VAL A 95 6.99 8.22 11.18
N SER A 96 5.74 7.85 11.40
CA SER A 96 5.27 6.46 11.41
C SER A 96 4.60 6.11 10.07
N LEU A 97 5.02 4.98 9.51
CA LEU A 97 4.43 4.32 8.33
C LEU A 97 3.94 2.91 8.68
N VAL A 98 3.75 2.64 9.97
CA VAL A 98 3.36 1.32 10.46
C VAL A 98 2.09 1.38 11.31
N PRO A 99 1.14 0.46 11.10
CA PRO A 99 -0.07 0.38 11.93
C PRO A 99 0.21 -0.28 13.29
N ASN A 100 -0.79 -0.28 14.17
CA ASN A 100 -0.85 -0.97 15.47
C ASN A 100 0.09 -0.47 16.58
N PHE A 101 1.21 0.17 16.24
CA PHE A 101 2.20 0.59 17.23
C PHE A 101 2.17 2.09 17.54
N ASN A 102 1.33 2.87 16.86
CA ASN A 102 1.27 4.32 16.98
C ASN A 102 1.02 4.77 18.43
N ARG A 103 0.19 4.04 19.17
CA ARG A 103 -0.05 4.31 20.60
C ARG A 103 1.22 4.25 21.44
N ALA A 104 2.02 3.20 21.28
CA ALA A 104 3.24 3.03 22.06
C ALA A 104 4.35 3.99 21.60
N MET A 105 4.48 4.20 20.29
CA MET A 105 5.45 5.15 19.72
C MET A 105 5.16 6.57 20.18
N TYR A 106 3.92 7.03 20.10
CA TYR A 106 3.52 8.34 20.58
C TYR A 106 3.77 8.49 22.09
N ALA A 107 3.28 7.55 22.91
CA ALA A 107 3.45 7.60 24.37
C ALA A 107 4.94 7.63 24.78
N SER A 108 5.78 6.85 24.11
CA SER A 108 7.22 6.82 24.37
C SER A 108 7.91 8.11 23.99
N LEU A 109 7.52 8.71 22.85
CA LEU A 109 8.07 9.97 22.38
C LEU A 109 7.67 11.13 23.32
N ARG A 110 6.39 11.19 23.71
CA ARG A 110 5.93 12.21 24.70
C ARG A 110 6.68 12.10 26.03
N LYS A 111 7.02 10.87 26.46
CA LYS A 111 7.80 10.64 27.70
C LYS A 111 9.26 11.07 27.57
N ALA A 112 9.90 10.79 26.44
CA ALA A 112 11.32 11.04 26.23
C ALA A 112 11.61 12.45 25.73
N LEU A 113 10.88 12.90 24.72
CA LEU A 113 11.08 14.15 23.99
C LEU A 113 9.73 14.83 23.74
N PRO A 114 9.11 15.45 24.76
CA PRO A 114 7.72 15.93 24.70
C PRO A 114 7.46 17.01 23.64
N LYS A 115 8.49 17.72 23.18
CA LYS A 115 8.36 18.76 22.15
C LYS A 115 8.55 18.24 20.71
N VAL A 116 8.94 16.99 20.52
CA VAL A 116 9.17 16.43 19.19
C VAL A 116 7.83 16.04 18.55
N PRO A 117 7.49 16.54 17.37
CA PRO A 117 6.25 16.17 16.68
C PRO A 117 6.24 14.69 16.28
N TYR A 118 5.04 14.09 16.30
CA TYR A 118 4.78 12.74 15.85
C TYR A 118 3.78 12.77 14.70
N VAL A 119 4.14 12.17 13.58
CA VAL A 119 3.32 12.13 12.35
C VAL A 119 3.03 10.69 11.98
N THR A 120 1.77 10.35 11.77
CA THR A 120 1.34 9.09 11.19
C THR A 120 0.92 9.33 9.73
N ILE A 121 1.60 8.70 8.80
CA ILE A 121 1.22 8.71 7.38
C ILE A 121 0.52 7.38 7.09
N LEU A 122 -0.76 7.44 6.74
CA LEU A 122 -1.51 6.25 6.41
C LEU A 122 -1.08 5.70 5.05
N THR A 123 -0.80 4.41 4.99
CA THR A 123 -0.52 3.69 3.74
C THR A 123 -1.68 2.79 3.31
N ASP A 124 -2.79 2.83 4.05
CA ASP A 124 -4.09 2.23 3.71
C ASP A 124 -5.11 3.33 3.39
N PHE A 125 -6.13 3.02 2.60
CA PHE A 125 -7.17 3.98 2.20
C PHE A 125 -8.07 4.42 3.36
N ALA A 126 -8.12 3.63 4.43
CA ALA A 126 -8.89 3.93 5.62
C ALA A 126 -8.28 3.25 6.85
N ASP A 127 -8.61 3.78 8.03
CA ASP A 127 -8.36 3.14 9.31
C ASP A 127 -9.42 2.06 9.55
N TYR A 128 -9.20 0.88 8.98
CA TYR A 128 -10.15 -0.22 9.11
C TYR A 128 -9.70 -1.20 10.19
N LEU A 129 -10.58 -1.47 11.10
CA LEU A 129 -10.46 -1.82 12.51
C LEU A 129 -10.08 -0.57 13.30
N PRO A 130 -10.97 -0.08 14.17
CA PRO A 130 -10.66 1.07 15.01
C PRO A 130 -9.31 0.92 15.70
N HIS A 131 -8.50 1.97 15.68
CA HIS A 131 -7.18 2.00 16.28
C HIS A 131 -6.10 1.16 15.58
N PHE A 132 -6.26 0.89 14.27
CA PHE A 132 -5.21 0.26 13.48
C PHE A 132 -4.11 1.28 13.13
N TRP A 133 -4.51 2.47 12.63
CA TRP A 133 -3.64 3.59 12.32
C TRP A 133 -3.76 4.75 13.30
N MET A 134 -4.98 5.06 13.71
CA MET A 134 -5.34 6.27 14.45
C MET A 134 -5.74 5.94 15.88
N GLU A 135 -5.26 6.73 16.82
CA GLU A 135 -5.61 6.62 18.23
C GLU A 135 -6.31 7.89 18.69
N SER A 136 -7.37 7.77 19.46
CA SER A 136 -8.02 8.91 20.09
C SER A 136 -7.20 9.46 21.25
N GLY A 137 -7.36 10.76 21.56
CA GLY A 137 -6.72 11.39 22.73
C GLY A 137 -5.20 11.56 22.62
N GLN A 138 -4.65 11.55 21.41
CA GLN A 138 -3.24 11.79 21.13
C GLN A 138 -3.09 13.02 20.25
N GLU A 139 -2.19 13.95 20.64
CA GLU A 139 -1.86 15.13 19.85
C GLU A 139 -0.82 14.82 18.78
N GLN A 140 -1.16 13.94 17.86
CA GLN A 140 -0.32 13.57 16.72
C GLN A 140 -0.84 14.21 15.42
N TYR A 141 0.02 14.30 14.43
CA TYR A 141 -0.36 14.71 13.10
C TYR A 141 -0.68 13.49 12.24
N PHE A 142 -1.67 13.64 11.36
CA PHE A 142 -2.03 12.63 10.37
C PHE A 142 -1.81 13.16 8.96
N VAL A 143 -1.33 12.27 8.09
CA VAL A 143 -1.30 12.49 6.64
C VAL A 143 -2.19 11.42 6.02
N CYS A 144 -3.29 11.86 5.42
CA CYS A 144 -4.36 11.04 4.89
C CYS A 144 -4.41 11.15 3.37
N GLY A 145 -4.35 10.03 2.66
CA GLY A 145 -4.44 9.98 1.20
C GLY A 145 -5.87 9.81 0.66
N THR A 146 -6.89 9.82 1.53
CA THR A 146 -8.31 9.70 1.17
C THR A 146 -9.18 10.54 2.09
N GLU A 147 -10.32 10.99 1.59
CA GLU A 147 -11.32 11.69 2.41
C GLU A 147 -11.84 10.81 3.55
N LYS A 148 -12.00 9.51 3.29
CA LYS A 148 -12.43 8.54 4.31
C LYS A 148 -11.51 8.53 5.53
N ALA A 149 -10.19 8.54 5.33
CA ALA A 149 -9.22 8.62 6.42
C ALA A 149 -9.31 9.95 7.17
N VAL A 150 -9.55 11.07 6.47
CA VAL A 150 -9.78 12.39 7.10
C VAL A 150 -11.03 12.38 7.97
N GLU A 151 -12.15 11.86 7.47
CA GLU A 151 -13.40 11.72 8.24
C GLU A 151 -13.18 10.88 9.51
N GLN A 152 -12.44 9.78 9.40
CA GLN A 152 -12.12 8.91 10.53
C GLN A 152 -11.26 9.62 11.57
N ALA A 153 -10.24 10.38 11.16
CA ALA A 153 -9.43 11.18 12.07
C ALA A 153 -10.29 12.22 12.83
N ARG A 154 -11.16 12.94 12.11
CA ARG A 154 -12.12 13.89 12.72
C ARG A 154 -13.07 13.20 13.69
N SER A 155 -13.59 12.02 13.34
CA SER A 155 -14.52 11.26 14.20
C SER A 155 -13.87 10.78 15.50
N LEU A 156 -12.53 10.63 15.53
CA LEU A 156 -11.75 10.31 16.71
C LEU A 156 -11.38 11.54 17.54
N GLY A 157 -11.85 12.74 17.15
CA GLY A 157 -11.67 14.00 17.89
C GLY A 157 -10.39 14.76 17.52
N HIS A 158 -9.71 14.39 16.42
CA HIS A 158 -8.55 15.16 15.95
C HIS A 158 -9.00 16.45 15.24
N THR A 159 -8.29 17.52 15.46
CA THR A 159 -8.56 18.85 14.91
C THR A 159 -7.94 19.01 13.52
N ASP A 160 -8.53 19.87 12.69
CA ASP A 160 -8.10 20.06 11.30
C ASP A 160 -6.67 20.57 11.15
N ASP A 161 -6.14 21.30 12.15
CA ASP A 161 -4.75 21.73 12.16
C ASP A 161 -3.73 20.58 12.35
N ARG A 162 -4.22 19.39 12.71
CA ARG A 162 -3.45 18.15 12.86
C ARG A 162 -3.66 17.15 11.72
N ILE A 163 -4.59 17.41 10.83
CA ILE A 163 -4.95 16.51 9.71
C ILE A 163 -4.51 17.15 8.41
N PHE A 164 -3.61 16.48 7.71
CA PHE A 164 -3.15 16.88 6.39
C PHE A 164 -3.67 15.89 5.34
N THR A 165 -4.10 16.43 4.21
CA THR A 165 -4.58 15.62 3.08
C THR A 165 -3.55 15.62 1.97
N THR A 166 -3.35 14.48 1.35
CA THR A 166 -2.57 14.33 0.11
C THR A 166 -3.47 13.87 -1.02
N SER A 167 -3.02 14.06 -2.25
CA SER A 167 -3.76 13.67 -3.46
C SER A 167 -3.86 12.15 -3.66
N GLY A 168 -3.35 11.34 -2.75
CA GLY A 168 -3.42 9.89 -2.79
C GLY A 168 -2.38 9.21 -1.89
N MET A 169 -1.98 7.98 -2.27
CA MET A 169 -1.03 7.16 -1.52
C MET A 169 0.41 7.38 -1.99
N ILE A 170 1.38 7.11 -1.11
CA ILE A 170 2.80 7.14 -1.47
C ILE A 170 3.07 6.08 -2.54
N LEU A 171 3.52 6.52 -3.71
CA LEU A 171 4.02 5.66 -4.77
C LEU A 171 5.53 5.82 -4.94
N ARG A 172 6.16 4.81 -5.53
CA ARG A 172 7.57 4.93 -5.92
C ARG A 172 7.74 5.98 -7.01
N PRO A 173 8.81 6.80 -7.02
CA PRO A 173 9.04 7.83 -8.03
C PRO A 173 8.93 7.32 -9.48
N ARG A 174 9.31 6.08 -9.73
CA ARG A 174 9.21 5.43 -11.06
C ARG A 174 7.80 5.41 -11.67
N PHE A 175 6.73 5.51 -10.87
CA PHE A 175 5.36 5.60 -11.38
C PHE A 175 5.02 6.99 -11.95
N TYR A 176 5.89 7.96 -11.75
CA TYR A 176 5.77 9.32 -12.29
C TYR A 176 6.73 9.57 -13.44
N GLU A 177 7.65 8.65 -13.71
CA GLU A 177 8.58 8.74 -14.82
C GLU A 177 7.89 8.34 -16.14
N PRO A 178 8.09 9.07 -17.23
CA PRO A 178 7.50 8.70 -18.51
C PRO A 178 8.14 7.41 -19.03
N VAL A 179 7.30 6.48 -19.50
CA VAL A 179 7.76 5.26 -20.18
C VAL A 179 7.94 5.59 -21.66
N ASN A 180 9.17 5.86 -22.07
CA ASN A 180 9.53 6.34 -23.42
C ASN A 180 9.77 5.16 -24.39
N VAL A 181 8.74 4.37 -24.68
CA VAL A 181 8.80 3.28 -25.64
C VAL A 181 7.55 3.29 -26.53
N ASP A 182 7.67 2.74 -27.74
CA ASP A 182 6.51 2.48 -28.57
C ASP A 182 5.75 1.26 -28.03
N ARG A 183 4.51 1.51 -27.60
CA ARG A 183 3.67 0.50 -26.95
C ARG A 183 3.35 -0.69 -27.88
N ALA A 184 3.15 -0.45 -29.17
CA ALA A 184 2.83 -1.50 -30.12
C ALA A 184 4.06 -2.38 -30.41
N VAL A 185 5.22 -1.76 -30.57
CA VAL A 185 6.50 -2.44 -30.76
C VAL A 185 6.85 -3.31 -29.55
N GLU A 186 6.72 -2.74 -28.34
CA GLU A 186 7.03 -3.49 -27.11
C GLU A 186 6.05 -4.65 -26.86
N ARG A 187 4.76 -4.46 -27.14
CA ARG A 187 3.79 -5.56 -27.09
C ARG A 187 4.20 -6.69 -28.06
N ALA A 188 4.54 -6.37 -29.30
CA ALA A 188 5.00 -7.36 -30.26
C ALA A 188 6.29 -8.08 -29.81
N ARG A 189 7.24 -7.36 -29.19
CA ARG A 189 8.46 -7.93 -28.63
C ARG A 189 8.16 -8.94 -27.51
N LEU A 190 7.11 -8.69 -26.73
CA LEU A 190 6.65 -9.64 -25.68
C LEU A 190 5.72 -10.75 -26.21
N GLY A 191 5.58 -10.90 -27.52
CA GLY A 191 4.69 -11.88 -28.13
C GLY A 191 3.21 -11.55 -28.02
N LEU A 192 2.88 -10.29 -27.72
CA LEU A 192 1.51 -9.81 -27.62
C LEU A 192 1.06 -9.17 -28.96
N HIS A 193 -0.22 -9.16 -29.21
CA HIS A 193 -0.77 -8.45 -30.36
C HIS A 193 -0.66 -6.92 -30.11
N PRO A 194 -0.15 -6.12 -31.06
CA PRO A 194 0.12 -4.70 -30.85
C PRO A 194 -1.08 -3.86 -30.40
N THR A 195 -2.26 -4.14 -30.95
CA THR A 195 -3.45 -3.27 -30.81
C THR A 195 -4.61 -3.92 -30.04
N ARG A 196 -4.55 -5.21 -29.68
CA ARG A 196 -5.62 -5.84 -28.90
C ARG A 196 -5.64 -5.31 -27.49
N PRO A 197 -6.83 -5.12 -26.87
CA PRO A 197 -6.94 -4.81 -25.46
C PRO A 197 -6.17 -5.83 -24.60
N THR A 198 -5.38 -5.35 -23.66
CA THR A 198 -4.46 -6.14 -22.85
C THR A 198 -4.73 -5.94 -21.37
N GLY A 199 -5.02 -7.00 -20.64
CA GLY A 199 -5.15 -6.95 -19.19
C GLY A 199 -3.81 -7.23 -18.50
N LEU A 200 -3.50 -6.49 -17.44
CA LEU A 200 -2.42 -6.82 -16.51
C LEU A 200 -2.98 -7.49 -15.27
N VAL A 201 -2.49 -8.68 -14.95
CA VAL A 201 -2.89 -9.45 -13.77
C VAL A 201 -1.73 -9.48 -12.77
N LEU A 202 -1.94 -8.90 -11.57
CA LEU A 202 -0.90 -8.81 -10.52
C LEU A 202 -1.52 -8.95 -9.13
N PHE A 203 -1.02 -9.92 -8.35
CA PHE A 203 -1.46 -10.21 -6.97
C PHE A 203 -0.32 -10.04 -5.97
N GLY A 204 0.40 -8.92 -6.07
CA GLY A 204 1.54 -8.60 -5.20
C GLY A 204 2.78 -9.43 -5.49
N GLY A 205 3.82 -9.24 -4.68
CA GLY A 205 5.16 -9.82 -4.93
C GLY A 205 5.29 -11.34 -4.78
N GLN A 206 4.25 -12.01 -4.25
CA GLN A 206 4.21 -13.47 -4.10
C GLN A 206 3.24 -14.15 -5.07
N GLY A 207 2.53 -13.37 -5.88
CA GLY A 207 1.48 -13.90 -6.74
C GLY A 207 0.33 -14.56 -5.95
N SER A 208 -0.60 -15.17 -6.66
CA SER A 208 -1.72 -15.91 -6.05
C SER A 208 -2.21 -17.02 -6.96
N GLY A 209 -2.64 -18.14 -6.38
CA GLY A 209 -3.29 -19.23 -7.12
C GLY A 209 -4.54 -18.81 -7.89
N VAL A 210 -5.20 -17.74 -7.47
CA VAL A 210 -6.36 -17.12 -8.16
C VAL A 210 -6.01 -16.71 -9.60
N MET A 211 -4.74 -16.36 -9.87
CA MET A 211 -4.29 -16.03 -11.23
C MET A 211 -4.50 -17.17 -12.23
N LEU A 212 -4.46 -18.43 -11.79
CA LEU A 212 -4.75 -19.58 -12.64
C LEU A 212 -6.23 -19.63 -13.05
N GLU A 213 -7.14 -19.32 -12.12
CA GLU A 213 -8.57 -19.23 -12.40
C GLU A 213 -8.88 -18.06 -13.34
N ILE A 214 -8.31 -16.88 -13.07
CA ILE A 214 -8.46 -15.72 -13.94
C ILE A 214 -7.97 -16.02 -15.35
N SER A 215 -6.78 -16.60 -15.45
CA SER A 215 -6.16 -16.99 -16.70
C SER A 215 -7.01 -17.98 -17.49
N GLU A 216 -7.61 -19.00 -16.83
CA GLU A 216 -8.48 -19.99 -17.48
C GLU A 216 -9.79 -19.34 -17.98
N ARG A 217 -10.38 -18.42 -17.22
CA ARG A 217 -11.64 -17.75 -17.58
C ARG A 217 -11.48 -16.69 -18.66
N LEU A 218 -10.27 -16.18 -18.83
CA LEU A 218 -9.91 -15.16 -19.83
C LEU A 218 -9.02 -15.75 -20.95
N ARG A 219 -9.33 -16.97 -21.42
CA ARG A 219 -8.51 -17.67 -22.42
C ARG A 219 -8.36 -16.93 -23.73
N ASP A 220 -9.39 -16.21 -24.13
CA ASP A 220 -9.49 -15.41 -25.35
C ASP A 220 -9.10 -13.94 -25.18
N THR A 221 -8.70 -13.55 -23.96
CA THR A 221 -8.23 -12.20 -23.62
C THR A 221 -6.71 -12.16 -23.57
N GLN A 222 -6.10 -11.15 -24.20
CA GLN A 222 -4.67 -10.93 -24.13
C GLN A 222 -4.27 -10.45 -22.73
N LEU A 223 -3.29 -11.14 -22.11
CA LEU A 223 -2.90 -10.88 -20.72
C LEU A 223 -1.38 -10.76 -20.55
N ILE A 224 -0.99 -9.86 -19.66
CA ILE A 224 0.31 -9.83 -18.99
C ILE A 224 0.08 -10.33 -17.57
N LEU A 225 0.76 -11.39 -17.14
CA LEU A 225 0.61 -12.00 -15.82
C LEU A 225 1.93 -11.90 -15.06
N ILE A 226 1.97 -11.09 -14.00
CA ILE A 226 3.17 -10.93 -13.17
C ILE A 226 3.02 -11.80 -11.92
N CYS A 227 3.81 -12.89 -11.89
CA CYS A 227 3.74 -13.91 -10.85
C CYS A 227 4.55 -13.60 -9.59
N GLY A 228 5.36 -12.52 -9.63
CA GLY A 228 6.28 -12.20 -8.55
C GLY A 228 7.29 -13.33 -8.32
N ARG A 229 7.59 -13.62 -7.07
CA ARG A 229 8.58 -14.66 -6.69
C ARG A 229 8.02 -16.09 -6.73
N ASN A 230 6.83 -16.28 -7.31
CA ASN A 230 6.18 -17.60 -7.38
C ASN A 230 6.48 -18.30 -8.71
N GLU A 231 7.65 -18.90 -8.81
CA GLU A 231 8.10 -19.61 -10.01
C GLU A 231 7.15 -20.76 -10.38
N LYS A 232 6.66 -21.52 -9.39
CA LYS A 232 5.70 -22.60 -9.62
C LYS A 232 4.39 -22.11 -10.23
N LEU A 233 3.93 -20.92 -9.85
CA LEU A 233 2.76 -20.29 -10.47
C LEU A 233 3.05 -19.92 -11.91
N ALA A 234 4.23 -19.33 -12.19
CA ALA A 234 4.63 -18.98 -13.55
C ALA A 234 4.70 -20.20 -14.48
N GLU A 235 5.29 -21.30 -14.03
CA GLU A 235 5.34 -22.56 -14.79
C GLU A 235 3.94 -23.11 -15.09
N ARG A 236 3.05 -23.12 -14.10
CA ARG A 236 1.66 -23.56 -14.27
C ARG A 236 0.89 -22.70 -15.25
N LEU A 237 1.07 -21.36 -15.21
CA LEU A 237 0.43 -20.45 -16.16
C LEU A 237 0.97 -20.63 -17.58
N LYS A 238 2.28 -20.88 -17.75
CA LYS A 238 2.88 -21.20 -19.06
C LYS A 238 2.35 -22.51 -19.66
N ALA A 239 2.02 -23.47 -18.81
CA ALA A 239 1.45 -24.76 -19.24
C ALA A 239 -0.06 -24.69 -19.55
N GLN A 240 -0.76 -23.62 -19.16
CA GLN A 240 -2.19 -23.46 -19.45
C GLN A 240 -2.42 -23.15 -20.93
N ARG A 241 -3.45 -23.77 -21.51
CA ARG A 241 -3.92 -23.42 -22.85
C ARG A 241 -4.51 -22.02 -22.87
N ALA A 242 -4.13 -21.24 -23.85
CA ALA A 242 -4.67 -19.91 -24.13
C ALA A 242 -4.99 -19.77 -25.61
N ASP A 243 -6.06 -19.08 -25.91
CA ASP A 243 -6.51 -18.81 -27.27
C ASP A 243 -6.09 -17.40 -27.72
N ALA A 244 -5.64 -16.57 -26.76
CA ALA A 244 -5.03 -15.25 -26.98
C ALA A 244 -3.58 -15.20 -26.45
N PRO A 245 -2.74 -14.30 -26.98
CA PRO A 245 -1.35 -14.12 -26.51
C PRO A 245 -1.25 -13.83 -25.03
N ARG A 246 -0.18 -14.32 -24.41
CA ARG A 246 0.13 -14.10 -23.00
C ARG A 246 1.61 -13.82 -22.79
N CYS A 247 1.90 -12.83 -21.98
CA CYS A 247 3.21 -12.58 -21.42
C CYS A 247 3.19 -12.99 -19.94
N ILE A 248 4.02 -13.95 -19.55
CA ILE A 248 4.11 -14.42 -18.15
C ILE A 248 5.46 -14.04 -17.61
N GLU A 249 5.43 -13.14 -16.59
CA GLU A 249 6.62 -12.56 -16.00
C GLU A 249 6.77 -13.01 -14.54
N GLY A 250 8.00 -13.17 -14.10
CA GLY A 250 8.37 -13.47 -12.73
C GLY A 250 8.38 -12.22 -11.85
N PHE A 251 9.39 -12.16 -10.96
CA PHE A 251 9.61 -10.98 -10.14
C PHE A 251 10.25 -9.88 -10.98
N THR A 252 9.60 -8.73 -11.02
CA THR A 252 10.10 -7.55 -11.73
C THR A 252 10.00 -6.28 -10.88
N GLN A 253 10.90 -5.35 -11.08
CA GLN A 253 10.81 -3.97 -10.57
C GLN A 253 10.18 -3.03 -11.61
N GLU A 254 10.01 -3.49 -12.84
CA GLU A 254 9.51 -2.73 -13.98
C GLU A 254 7.98 -2.77 -14.10
N VAL A 255 7.27 -2.84 -12.95
CA VAL A 255 5.80 -2.85 -12.92
C VAL A 255 5.19 -1.66 -13.71
N PRO A 256 5.73 -0.41 -13.61
CA PRO A 256 5.23 0.72 -14.41
C PRO A 256 5.30 0.45 -15.93
N TYR A 257 6.37 -0.19 -16.41
CA TYR A 257 6.50 -0.56 -17.83
C TYR A 257 5.39 -1.52 -18.27
N TYR A 258 5.12 -2.58 -17.51
CA TYR A 258 4.04 -3.53 -17.83
C TYR A 258 2.65 -2.90 -17.71
N MET A 259 2.45 -1.99 -16.74
CA MET A 259 1.22 -1.21 -16.62
C MET A 259 1.02 -0.30 -17.82
N TYR A 260 2.08 0.36 -18.32
CA TYR A 260 2.03 1.17 -19.53
C TYR A 260 1.59 0.34 -20.76
N LEU A 261 1.98 -0.93 -20.84
CA LEU A 261 1.59 -1.83 -21.93
C LEU A 261 0.16 -2.38 -21.79
N ALA A 262 -0.48 -2.26 -20.63
CA ALA A 262 -1.82 -2.77 -20.38
C ALA A 262 -2.91 -1.72 -20.67
N ASP A 263 -4.15 -2.15 -20.81
CA ASP A 263 -5.34 -1.31 -20.99
C ASP A 263 -6.22 -1.30 -19.74
N PHE A 264 -6.12 -2.33 -18.90
CA PHE A 264 -6.80 -2.47 -17.61
C PHE A 264 -5.99 -3.36 -16.67
N PHE A 265 -6.28 -3.25 -15.39
CA PHE A 265 -5.61 -3.99 -14.33
C PHE A 265 -6.58 -4.95 -13.63
N ILE A 266 -6.11 -6.15 -13.29
CA ILE A 266 -6.84 -7.12 -12.45
C ILE A 266 -5.95 -7.49 -11.27
N GLY A 267 -6.45 -7.33 -10.06
CA GLY A 267 -5.66 -7.67 -8.87
C GLY A 267 -6.47 -7.77 -7.58
N LYS A 268 -5.76 -8.05 -6.49
CA LYS A 268 -6.37 -7.95 -5.16
C LYS A 268 -6.68 -6.48 -4.83
N PRO A 269 -7.65 -6.21 -3.92
CA PRO A 269 -8.01 -4.85 -3.55
C PRO A 269 -6.98 -4.18 -2.62
N GLY A 270 -5.67 -4.34 -2.89
CA GLY A 270 -4.61 -3.71 -2.11
C GLY A 270 -4.46 -2.22 -2.45
N PRO A 271 -4.27 -1.33 -1.45
CA PRO A 271 -4.21 0.12 -1.68
C PRO A 271 -3.05 0.51 -2.60
N GLY A 272 -1.88 -0.14 -2.46
CA GLY A 272 -0.72 0.10 -3.32
C GLY A 272 -1.01 -0.24 -4.78
N SER A 273 -1.52 -1.45 -5.06
CA SER A 273 -1.77 -1.90 -6.44
C SER A 273 -2.85 -1.08 -7.14
N ILE A 274 -3.91 -0.68 -6.41
CA ILE A 274 -4.95 0.20 -6.96
C ILE A 274 -4.34 1.56 -7.28
N SER A 275 -3.60 2.17 -6.34
CA SER A 275 -2.98 3.47 -6.54
C SER A 275 -1.95 3.47 -7.66
N GLU A 276 -1.15 2.41 -7.79
CA GLU A 276 -0.19 2.22 -8.88
C GLU A 276 -0.91 2.15 -10.25
N ALA A 277 -1.96 1.32 -10.35
CA ALA A 277 -2.72 1.16 -11.59
C ALA A 277 -3.40 2.48 -12.00
N VAL A 278 -4.07 3.15 -11.06
CA VAL A 278 -4.75 4.43 -11.32
C VAL A 278 -3.76 5.54 -11.70
N ALA A 279 -2.58 5.61 -11.05
CA ALA A 279 -1.52 6.54 -11.44
C ALA A 279 -1.04 6.30 -12.88
N MET A 280 -1.01 5.04 -13.32
CA MET A 280 -0.71 4.64 -14.71
C MET A 280 -1.93 4.73 -15.64
N LYS A 281 -3.04 5.34 -15.16
CA LYS A 281 -4.29 5.56 -15.92
C LYS A 281 -4.98 4.27 -16.36
N LEU A 282 -4.84 3.20 -15.59
CA LEU A 282 -5.49 1.93 -15.81
C LEU A 282 -6.75 1.79 -14.96
N PRO A 283 -7.92 1.55 -15.56
CA PRO A 283 -9.08 1.06 -14.83
C PRO A 283 -8.79 -0.27 -14.16
N VAL A 284 -9.32 -0.47 -12.94
CA VAL A 284 -9.04 -1.66 -12.16
C VAL A 284 -10.23 -2.60 -12.08
N ILE A 285 -9.98 -3.91 -12.02
CA ILE A 285 -10.98 -4.91 -11.63
C ILE A 285 -10.47 -5.58 -10.37
N VAL A 286 -11.23 -5.42 -9.28
CA VAL A 286 -10.91 -5.97 -7.97
C VAL A 286 -12.07 -6.81 -7.45
N GLU A 287 -11.78 -7.71 -6.52
CA GLU A 287 -12.79 -8.54 -5.87
C GLU A 287 -13.41 -7.82 -4.69
N ARG A 288 -14.69 -8.06 -4.45
CA ARG A 288 -15.41 -7.63 -3.27
C ARG A 288 -14.80 -8.23 -1.99
N PRO A 289 -14.88 -7.54 -0.83
CA PRO A 289 -14.36 -8.10 0.41
C PRO A 289 -15.04 -9.43 0.75
N SER A 290 -14.22 -10.43 1.04
CA SER A 290 -14.63 -11.75 1.51
C SER A 290 -14.09 -12.01 2.92
N ALA A 291 -14.38 -13.18 3.48
CA ALA A 291 -13.78 -13.61 4.73
C ALA A 291 -12.23 -13.72 4.65
N TRP A 292 -11.68 -13.80 3.44
CA TRP A 292 -10.25 -13.90 3.16
C TRP A 292 -9.57 -12.55 2.89
N THR A 293 -10.36 -11.47 2.77
CA THR A 293 -9.82 -10.12 2.56
C THR A 293 -9.29 -9.58 3.87
N LEU A 294 -8.07 -9.04 3.84
CA LEU A 294 -7.49 -8.38 5.00
C LEU A 294 -8.40 -7.24 5.47
N PRO A 295 -8.62 -7.08 6.78
CA PRO A 295 -9.54 -6.08 7.31
C PRO A 295 -9.27 -4.66 6.76
N GLN A 296 -8.01 -4.26 6.68
CA GLN A 296 -7.60 -2.94 6.19
C GLN A 296 -7.84 -2.73 4.68
N GLU A 297 -8.05 -3.78 3.90
CA GLU A 297 -8.35 -3.71 2.47
C GLU A 297 -9.85 -3.65 2.17
N ARG A 298 -10.73 -3.75 3.19
CA ARG A 298 -12.18 -3.89 2.99
C ARG A 298 -12.87 -2.66 2.40
N TYR A 299 -12.34 -1.46 2.65
CA TYR A 299 -12.87 -0.23 2.07
C TYR A 299 -12.42 -0.03 0.60
N ASN A 300 -11.32 -0.61 0.19
CA ASN A 300 -10.68 -0.30 -1.08
C ASN A 300 -11.59 -0.57 -2.31
N PRO A 301 -12.41 -1.64 -2.35
CA PRO A 301 -13.40 -1.81 -3.42
C PRO A 301 -14.48 -0.73 -3.45
N ASP A 302 -14.87 -0.19 -2.30
CA ASP A 302 -15.84 0.91 -2.25
C ASP A 302 -15.20 2.18 -2.81
N TRP A 303 -13.95 2.47 -2.47
CA TRP A 303 -13.18 3.56 -3.08
C TRP A 303 -13.13 3.44 -4.62
N VAL A 304 -12.92 2.23 -5.16
CA VAL A 304 -12.93 1.99 -6.63
C VAL A 304 -14.28 2.36 -7.24
N ARG A 305 -15.41 2.05 -6.57
CA ARG A 305 -16.76 2.42 -7.04
C ARG A 305 -17.00 3.91 -6.94
N GLU A 306 -16.69 4.51 -5.79
CA GLU A 306 -16.90 5.94 -5.49
C GLU A 306 -16.19 6.84 -6.51
N HIS A 307 -15.00 6.42 -6.97
CA HIS A 307 -14.18 7.17 -7.92
C HIS A 307 -14.35 6.74 -9.38
N HIS A 308 -15.28 5.81 -9.68
CA HIS A 308 -15.42 5.21 -11.01
C HIS A 308 -14.08 4.74 -11.58
N ALA A 309 -13.20 4.25 -10.71
CA ALA A 309 -11.84 3.85 -11.08
C ALA A 309 -11.79 2.45 -11.73
N GLY A 310 -12.93 1.78 -11.86
CA GLY A 310 -13.02 0.45 -12.43
C GLY A 310 -14.21 -0.34 -11.90
N MET A 311 -14.09 -1.66 -11.90
CA MET A 311 -15.16 -2.58 -11.54
C MET A 311 -14.83 -3.38 -10.27
N VAL A 312 -15.88 -3.69 -9.52
CA VAL A 312 -15.78 -4.56 -8.35
C VAL A 312 -16.63 -5.80 -8.61
N VAL A 313 -15.98 -6.94 -8.78
CA VAL A 313 -16.64 -8.23 -8.98
C VAL A 313 -16.96 -8.89 -7.64
N GLU A 314 -18.01 -9.70 -7.58
CA GLU A 314 -18.33 -10.48 -6.38
C GLU A 314 -17.22 -11.48 -6.05
N ASN A 315 -16.68 -12.12 -7.08
CA ASN A 315 -15.51 -12.98 -7.07
C ASN A 315 -14.99 -13.11 -8.51
N PHE A 316 -13.78 -13.61 -8.68
CA PHE A 316 -13.17 -13.75 -10.00
C PHE A 316 -13.80 -14.83 -10.89
N ARG A 317 -14.81 -15.59 -10.40
CA ARG A 317 -15.62 -16.46 -11.28
C ARG A 317 -16.39 -15.65 -12.31
N GLY A 318 -16.76 -14.42 -12.01
CA GLY A 318 -17.44 -13.48 -12.91
C GLY A 318 -16.51 -12.65 -13.81
N ILE A 319 -15.19 -12.87 -13.78
CA ILE A 319 -14.19 -11.99 -14.40
C ILE A 319 -14.39 -11.80 -15.91
N ALA A 320 -14.81 -12.82 -16.65
CA ALA A 320 -15.02 -12.72 -18.09
C ALA A 320 -16.13 -11.71 -18.44
N GLY A 321 -17.24 -11.74 -17.69
CA GLY A 321 -18.31 -10.75 -17.83
C GLY A 321 -17.84 -9.34 -17.49
N ALA A 322 -17.10 -9.18 -16.39
CA ALA A 322 -16.57 -7.91 -15.98
C ALA A 322 -15.58 -7.32 -16.99
N VAL A 323 -14.68 -8.11 -17.54
CA VAL A 323 -13.75 -7.67 -18.59
C VAL A 323 -14.53 -7.22 -19.84
N LYS A 324 -15.54 -7.99 -20.26
CA LYS A 324 -16.38 -7.61 -21.40
C LYS A 324 -17.09 -6.28 -21.18
N GLU A 325 -17.67 -6.08 -20.00
CA GLU A 325 -18.35 -4.84 -19.62
C GLU A 325 -17.38 -3.66 -19.52
N LEU A 326 -16.23 -3.84 -18.87
CA LEU A 326 -15.21 -2.82 -18.76
C LEU A 326 -14.70 -2.40 -20.16
N LEU A 327 -14.44 -3.35 -21.04
CA LEU A 327 -13.97 -3.05 -22.41
C LEU A 327 -15.03 -2.34 -23.25
N ALA A 328 -16.33 -2.61 -23.03
CA ALA A 328 -17.41 -1.89 -23.69
C ALA A 328 -17.50 -0.41 -23.25
N SER A 329 -16.99 -0.08 -22.06
CA SER A 329 -17.00 1.28 -21.48
C SER A 329 -15.60 1.78 -21.15
N LEU A 330 -14.57 1.26 -21.84
CA LEU A 330 -13.17 1.49 -21.49
C LEU A 330 -12.78 2.98 -21.50
N ASP A 331 -13.28 3.74 -22.48
CA ASP A 331 -12.96 5.16 -22.59
C ASP A 331 -13.56 5.96 -21.42
N SER A 332 -14.76 5.63 -20.96
CA SER A 332 -15.38 6.25 -19.79
C SER A 332 -14.56 5.97 -18.51
N TYR A 333 -14.13 4.74 -18.30
CA TYR A 333 -13.27 4.40 -17.16
C TYR A 333 -11.89 5.08 -17.27
N ARG A 334 -11.30 5.14 -18.44
CA ARG A 334 -10.04 5.86 -18.68
C ARG A 334 -10.18 7.36 -18.39
N GLU A 335 -11.26 7.97 -18.80
CA GLU A 335 -11.55 9.36 -18.48
C GLU A 335 -11.62 9.56 -16.96
N SER A 336 -12.33 8.70 -16.24
CA SER A 336 -12.44 8.77 -14.78
C SER A 336 -11.08 8.64 -14.10
N VAL A 337 -10.29 7.60 -14.41
CA VAL A 337 -8.95 7.43 -13.80
C VAL A 337 -7.95 8.50 -14.24
N SER A 338 -8.14 9.14 -15.41
CA SER A 338 -7.27 10.22 -15.86
C SER A 338 -7.40 11.49 -15.01
N ARG A 339 -8.58 11.71 -14.41
CA ARG A 339 -8.86 12.84 -13.51
C ARG A 339 -8.31 12.63 -12.10
N ILE A 340 -7.98 11.38 -11.74
CA ILE A 340 -7.41 11.09 -10.43
C ILE A 340 -5.92 11.38 -10.50
N GLU A 341 -5.52 12.43 -9.80
CA GLU A 341 -4.10 12.76 -9.60
C GLU A 341 -3.60 12.10 -8.30
N ASN A 342 -2.34 11.73 -8.31
CA ASN A 342 -1.64 11.27 -7.11
C ASN A 342 -0.21 11.82 -7.13
N ARG A 343 0.06 12.78 -6.27
CA ARG A 343 1.37 13.40 -6.06
C ARG A 343 1.87 13.27 -4.62
N ALA A 344 1.25 12.41 -3.84
CA ALA A 344 1.48 12.28 -2.39
C ALA A 344 2.96 12.21 -1.99
N VAL A 345 3.79 11.47 -2.75
CA VAL A 345 5.22 11.34 -2.44
C VAL A 345 5.98 12.67 -2.50
N PHE A 346 5.48 13.62 -3.27
CA PHE A 346 6.04 14.98 -3.41
C PHE A 346 5.40 15.99 -2.46
N GLU A 347 4.14 15.78 -2.06
CA GLU A 347 3.39 16.65 -1.16
C GLU A 347 3.78 16.43 0.31
N ILE A 348 4.05 15.19 0.68
CA ILE A 348 4.39 14.83 2.07
C ILE A 348 5.62 15.57 2.59
N PRO A 349 6.73 15.74 1.85
CA PRO A 349 7.86 16.51 2.32
C PRO A 349 7.51 17.94 2.73
N ASP A 350 6.65 18.62 1.96
CA ASP A 350 6.21 19.99 2.28
C ASP A 350 5.32 20.04 3.54
N ILE A 351 4.49 19.00 3.73
CA ILE A 351 3.71 18.82 4.95
C ILE A 351 4.65 18.65 6.17
N LEU A 352 5.67 17.80 6.04
CA LEU A 352 6.64 17.58 7.12
C LEU A 352 7.44 18.84 7.44
N ALA A 353 7.82 19.64 6.42
CA ALA A 353 8.45 20.94 6.59
C ALA A 353 7.55 21.89 7.40
N THR A 354 6.27 22.00 7.02
CA THR A 354 5.28 22.81 7.73
C THR A 354 5.14 22.42 9.20
N ILE A 355 5.15 21.11 9.50
CA ILE A 355 5.07 20.62 10.88
C ILE A 355 6.34 20.99 11.68
N LEU A 356 7.51 20.88 11.06
CA LEU A 356 8.78 21.27 11.69
C LEU A 356 8.86 22.77 11.97
N GLU A 357 8.38 23.61 11.06
CA GLU A 357 8.33 25.06 11.24
C GLU A 357 7.40 25.47 12.39
N LYS A 358 6.22 24.85 12.50
CA LYS A 358 5.31 25.05 13.64
C LYS A 358 5.98 24.72 14.98
N LYS A 359 6.84 23.68 15.02
CA LYS A 359 7.62 23.34 16.23
C LYS A 359 8.59 24.45 16.62
N ALA A 360 9.23 25.09 15.65
CA ALA A 360 10.24 26.13 15.91
C ALA A 360 9.64 27.41 16.50
N THR A 361 8.33 27.62 16.36
CA THR A 361 7.60 28.79 16.85
C THR A 361 6.94 28.57 18.23
N LEU A 362 6.95 27.35 18.76
CA LEU A 362 6.46 26.97 20.11
C LEU A 362 7.62 26.70 21.07
#